data_815c24d780fda965426cd796da814b8b
#
_entry.id   815c24d780fda965426cd796da814b8b
#
_cell.length_a   1.000
_cell.length_b   1.000
_cell.length_c   1.000
_cell.angle_alpha   90.00
_cell.angle_beta   90.00
_cell.angle_gamma   90.00
#
_symmetry.space_group_name_H-M   'P 1'
#
loop_
_entity.id
_entity.type
_entity.pdbx_description
1 polymer ?
#
loop_
_entity_poly.entity_id
_entity_poly.type
_entity_poly.pdbx_seq_one_letter_code
_entity_poly.pdbx_strand_id
1 'polypeptide(L)'
;MIEKKKLTPLVLAGIFVLMLGLSYASVPLYEIFCRVTGFGGTTQVAEKAPKIVLDKVVSVRFDTNVNNLPWDFKAKSNVMDVKVGQVNKIEFEVTNNSNEPTAGVASFNVSPSSFGKYYSKLGCFCFEKQELKAGETATYVMTFYLDPEMVNDATVKNLSLIHISEPTRRNS
;
A
#
# COMPACT_ATOMS: atom_id res chain seq x y z
N MET A 1 -37.43 -39.38 22.06
CA MET A 1 -37.10 -38.13 22.79
C MET A 1 -35.59 -38.08 22.93
N ILE A 2 -34.94 -37.24 22.15
CA ILE A 2 -33.47 -37.00 22.29
C ILE A 2 -33.28 -36.27 23.62
N GLU A 3 -32.55 -36.89 24.55
CA GLU A 3 -32.37 -36.34 25.89
C GLU A 3 -31.79 -34.94 25.82
N LYS A 4 -32.53 -33.98 26.30
CA LYS A 4 -32.14 -32.55 26.38
C LYS A 4 -30.75 -32.36 27.01
N LYS A 5 -30.28 -33.26 27.88
CA LYS A 5 -28.95 -33.23 28.51
C LYS A 5 -27.78 -33.46 27.56
N LYS A 6 -27.95 -34.16 26.43
CA LYS A 6 -26.87 -34.35 25.43
C LYS A 6 -26.85 -33.30 24.33
N LEU A 7 -27.97 -32.60 24.14
CA LEU A 7 -28.09 -31.56 23.11
C LEU A 7 -27.31 -30.30 23.49
N THR A 8 -27.32 -29.94 24.77
CA THR A 8 -26.66 -28.71 25.28
C THR A 8 -25.15 -28.67 25.00
N PRO A 9 -24.33 -29.69 25.32
CA PRO A 9 -22.90 -29.64 25.02
C PRO A 9 -22.59 -29.66 23.53
N LEU A 10 -23.41 -30.32 22.72
CA LEU A 10 -23.26 -30.36 21.27
C LEU A 10 -23.52 -28.99 20.64
N VAL A 11 -24.56 -28.28 21.11
CA VAL A 11 -24.87 -26.92 20.68
C VAL A 11 -23.76 -25.94 21.09
N LEU A 12 -23.25 -26.05 22.33
CA LEU A 12 -22.14 -25.22 22.80
C LEU A 12 -20.87 -25.46 21.98
N ALA A 13 -20.53 -26.71 21.68
CA ALA A 13 -19.40 -27.04 20.81
C ALA A 13 -19.58 -26.49 19.40
N GLY A 14 -20.80 -26.58 18.86
CA GLY A 14 -21.13 -26.00 17.55
C GLY A 14 -20.96 -24.46 17.50
N ILE A 15 -21.43 -23.78 18.54
CA ILE A 15 -21.25 -22.32 18.68
C ILE A 15 -19.76 -21.96 18.78
N PHE A 16 -19.00 -22.71 19.55
CA PHE A 16 -17.56 -22.46 19.69
C PHE A 16 -16.82 -22.63 18.36
N VAL A 17 -17.10 -23.68 17.60
CA VAL A 17 -16.53 -23.91 16.27
C VAL A 17 -16.95 -22.82 15.29
N LEU A 18 -18.22 -22.40 15.35
CA LEU A 18 -18.71 -21.28 14.52
C LEU A 18 -17.97 -19.98 14.82
N MET A 19 -17.79 -19.65 16.09
CA MET A 19 -17.05 -18.44 16.50
C MET A 19 -15.60 -18.46 16.04
N LEU A 20 -14.92 -19.60 16.15
CA LEU A 20 -13.56 -19.78 15.63
C LEU A 20 -13.52 -19.60 14.11
N GLY A 21 -14.48 -20.17 13.39
CA GLY A 21 -14.60 -20.04 11.94
C GLY A 21 -14.82 -18.58 11.51
N LEU A 22 -15.70 -17.86 12.17
CA LEU A 22 -15.95 -16.45 11.91
C LEU A 22 -14.72 -15.59 12.23
N SER A 23 -14.04 -15.88 13.33
CA SER A 23 -12.80 -15.18 13.70
C SER A 23 -11.72 -15.34 12.66
N TYR A 24 -11.54 -16.55 12.12
CA TYR A 24 -10.57 -16.81 11.06
C TYR A 24 -10.98 -16.19 9.73
N ALA A 25 -12.26 -16.21 9.39
CA ALA A 25 -12.80 -15.63 8.16
C ALA A 25 -12.77 -14.09 8.15
N SER A 26 -12.72 -13.45 9.32
CA SER A 26 -12.70 -11.98 9.41
C SER A 26 -11.42 -11.36 8.82
N VAL A 27 -10.28 -12.06 8.91
CA VAL A 27 -8.99 -11.57 8.41
C VAL A 27 -9.00 -11.39 6.90
N PRO A 28 -9.29 -12.42 6.08
CA PRO A 28 -9.34 -12.24 4.63
C PRO A 28 -10.45 -11.30 4.18
N LEU A 29 -11.59 -11.28 4.89
CA LEU A 29 -12.67 -10.35 4.59
C LEU A 29 -12.27 -8.89 4.79
N TYR A 30 -11.56 -8.59 5.89
CA TYR A 30 -11.02 -7.27 6.15
C TYR A 30 -9.97 -6.85 5.12
N GLU A 31 -9.11 -7.77 4.70
CA GLU A 31 -8.11 -7.50 3.65
C GLU A 31 -8.78 -7.13 2.32
N ILE A 32 -9.80 -7.89 1.91
CA ILE A 32 -10.59 -7.59 0.71
C ILE A 32 -11.27 -6.23 0.85
N PHE A 33 -11.87 -5.94 2.00
CA PHE A 33 -12.48 -4.64 2.27
C PHE A 33 -11.49 -3.48 2.13
N CYS A 34 -10.31 -3.57 2.75
CA CYS A 34 -9.27 -2.55 2.63
C CYS A 34 -8.79 -2.37 1.19
N ARG A 35 -8.65 -3.47 0.45
CA ARG A 35 -8.23 -3.45 -0.96
C ARG A 35 -9.26 -2.77 -1.87
N VAL A 36 -10.54 -3.06 -1.68
CA VAL A 36 -11.62 -2.50 -2.52
C VAL A 36 -11.90 -1.04 -2.16
N THR A 37 -11.87 -0.70 -0.88
CA THR A 37 -12.22 0.66 -0.41
C THR A 37 -11.03 1.61 -0.34
N GLY A 38 -9.79 1.11 -0.41
CA GLY A 38 -8.58 1.91 -0.15
C GLY A 38 -8.45 2.35 1.30
N PHE A 39 -9.23 1.75 2.22
CA PHE A 39 -9.21 2.08 3.63
C PHE A 39 -7.86 1.74 4.26
N GLY A 40 -7.41 2.57 5.21
CA GLY A 40 -6.12 2.37 5.88
C GLY A 40 -4.90 2.76 5.04
N GLY A 41 -5.07 3.55 3.95
CA GLY A 41 -3.98 4.01 3.09
C GLY A 41 -3.56 2.99 2.03
N THR A 42 -4.32 1.90 1.86
CA THR A 42 -4.12 0.97 0.73
C THR A 42 -4.46 1.68 -0.58
N THR A 43 -3.57 1.57 -1.54
CA THR A 43 -3.71 2.26 -2.82
C THR A 43 -4.35 1.36 -3.86
N GLN A 44 -4.98 1.97 -4.84
CA GLN A 44 -5.56 1.29 -5.98
C GLN A 44 -4.49 0.98 -7.03
N VAL A 45 -4.63 -0.14 -7.72
CA VAL A 45 -3.86 -0.45 -8.94
C VAL A 45 -4.80 -0.20 -10.12
N ALA A 46 -4.45 0.77 -10.94
CA ALA A 46 -5.26 1.12 -12.11
C ALA A 46 -4.65 0.52 -13.39
N GLU A 47 -5.49 -0.03 -14.23
CA GLU A 47 -5.07 -0.55 -15.55
C GLU A 47 -4.91 0.58 -16.58
N LYS A 48 -5.58 1.71 -16.38
CA LYS A 48 -5.59 2.83 -17.34
C LYS A 48 -5.49 4.16 -16.62
N ALA A 49 -4.81 5.10 -17.26
CA ALA A 49 -4.75 6.48 -16.81
C ALA A 49 -6.12 7.17 -16.94
N PRO A 50 -6.44 8.14 -16.07
CA PRO A 50 -7.66 8.94 -16.18
C PRO A 50 -7.64 9.76 -17.47
N LYS A 51 -8.84 10.03 -18.01
CA LYS A 51 -9.00 10.83 -19.23
C LYS A 51 -9.02 12.34 -18.96
N ILE A 52 -9.17 12.75 -17.71
CA ILE A 52 -9.35 14.14 -17.30
C ILE A 52 -8.21 14.53 -16.41
N VAL A 53 -7.57 15.65 -16.76
CA VAL A 53 -6.56 16.32 -15.93
C VAL A 53 -7.15 17.63 -15.46
N LEU A 54 -7.08 17.88 -14.17
CA LEU A 54 -7.57 19.10 -13.53
C LEU A 54 -6.41 20.06 -13.24
N ASP A 55 -6.69 21.36 -13.18
CA ASP A 55 -5.67 22.38 -12.87
C ASP A 55 -5.28 22.41 -11.38
N LYS A 56 -5.92 21.57 -10.55
CA LYS A 56 -5.57 21.44 -9.15
C LYS A 56 -4.23 20.77 -9.00
N VAL A 57 -3.32 21.42 -8.27
CA VAL A 57 -1.99 20.90 -7.93
C VAL A 57 -1.97 20.44 -6.48
N VAL A 58 -1.34 19.29 -6.26
CA VAL A 58 -1.12 18.71 -4.92
C VAL A 58 0.36 18.36 -4.80
N SER A 59 1.00 18.80 -3.72
CA SER A 59 2.38 18.42 -3.43
C SER A 59 2.41 17.01 -2.83
N VAL A 60 3.18 16.14 -3.44
CA VAL A 60 3.38 14.76 -2.98
C VAL A 60 4.78 14.65 -2.42
N ARG A 61 4.89 14.28 -1.15
CA ARG A 61 6.17 14.05 -0.47
C ARG A 61 6.42 12.55 -0.35
N PHE A 62 7.63 12.15 -0.72
CA PHE A 62 8.10 10.77 -0.67
C PHE A 62 9.13 10.62 0.45
N ASP A 63 8.84 9.74 1.39
CA ASP A 63 9.78 9.33 2.43
C ASP A 63 10.11 7.85 2.28
N THR A 64 11.38 7.56 2.26
CA THR A 64 11.92 6.21 2.16
C THR A 64 12.48 5.78 3.50
N ASN A 65 12.19 4.56 3.90
CA ASN A 65 12.70 3.97 5.14
C ASN A 65 13.08 2.51 4.92
N VAL A 66 14.18 2.08 5.51
CA VAL A 66 14.69 0.72 5.38
C VAL A 66 14.73 0.05 6.76
N ASN A 67 14.13 -1.14 6.87
CA ASN A 67 14.07 -1.91 8.10
C ASN A 67 14.84 -3.22 7.93
N ASN A 68 15.86 -3.42 8.78
CA ASN A 68 16.64 -4.66 8.87
C ASN A 68 17.35 -5.10 7.57
N LEU A 69 17.68 -4.14 6.70
CA LEU A 69 18.48 -4.36 5.50
C LEU A 69 19.63 -3.34 5.44
N PRO A 70 20.82 -3.72 4.96
CA PRO A 70 21.93 -2.81 4.74
C PRO A 70 21.77 -2.05 3.41
N TRP A 71 20.57 -1.54 3.13
CA TRP A 71 20.25 -0.83 1.91
C TRP A 71 20.19 0.68 2.16
N ASP A 72 20.68 1.43 1.21
CA ASP A 72 20.39 2.86 1.08
C ASP A 72 19.28 3.02 0.04
N PHE A 73 18.14 3.55 0.46
CA PHE A 73 16.95 3.69 -0.38
C PHE A 73 16.54 5.16 -0.41
N LYS A 74 16.62 5.77 -1.58
CA LYS A 74 16.38 7.19 -1.77
C LYS A 74 15.43 7.47 -2.93
N ALA A 75 14.48 8.37 -2.71
CA ALA A 75 13.72 8.96 -3.79
C ALA A 75 14.59 10.03 -4.49
N LYS A 76 14.60 10.05 -5.81
CA LYS A 76 15.33 11.05 -6.60
C LYS A 76 14.80 12.48 -6.39
N SER A 77 13.52 12.59 -6.02
CA SER A 77 12.88 13.83 -5.59
C SER A 77 12.03 13.56 -4.35
N ASN A 78 12.29 14.26 -3.27
CA ASN A 78 11.54 14.07 -2.03
C ASN A 78 10.17 14.77 -2.06
N VAL A 79 9.99 15.76 -2.94
CA VAL A 79 8.72 16.47 -3.10
C VAL A 79 8.47 16.70 -4.59
N MET A 80 7.27 16.45 -5.03
CA MET A 80 6.82 16.65 -6.39
C MET A 80 5.44 17.29 -6.41
N ASP A 81 5.28 18.36 -7.17
CA ASP A 81 3.97 18.97 -7.43
C ASP A 81 3.29 18.27 -8.59
N VAL A 82 2.12 17.73 -8.32
CA VAL A 82 1.38 16.85 -9.22
C VAL A 82 0.03 17.44 -9.54
N LYS A 83 -0.33 17.57 -10.82
CA LYS A 83 -1.70 17.89 -11.23
C LYS A 83 -2.60 16.67 -11.07
N VAL A 84 -3.79 16.91 -10.54
CA VAL A 84 -4.80 15.86 -10.36
C VAL A 84 -5.23 15.30 -11.73
N GLY A 85 -5.23 13.97 -11.86
CA GLY A 85 -5.50 13.29 -13.12
C GLY A 85 -4.28 13.13 -14.05
N GLN A 86 -3.17 13.81 -13.78
CA GLN A 86 -1.94 13.68 -14.56
C GLN A 86 -1.16 12.43 -14.11
N VAL A 87 -0.65 11.69 -15.08
CA VAL A 87 0.27 10.58 -14.83
C VAL A 87 1.67 11.12 -14.57
N ASN A 88 2.24 10.74 -13.45
CA ASN A 88 3.56 11.15 -13.02
C ASN A 88 4.45 9.94 -12.80
N LYS A 89 5.76 10.16 -12.90
CA LYS A 89 6.79 9.15 -12.65
C LYS A 89 7.75 9.65 -11.60
N ILE A 90 8.12 8.78 -10.68
CA ILE A 90 9.19 9.01 -9.72
C ILE A 90 10.17 7.85 -9.77
N GLU A 91 11.45 8.18 -9.65
CA GLU A 91 12.55 7.23 -9.62
C GLU A 91 13.07 7.10 -8.19
N PHE A 92 13.34 5.86 -7.81
CA PHE A 92 13.96 5.49 -6.55
C PHE A 92 15.28 4.80 -6.84
N GLU A 93 16.29 5.15 -6.10
CA GLU A 93 17.60 4.51 -6.16
C GLU A 93 17.80 3.66 -4.90
N VAL A 94 18.16 2.42 -5.08
CA VAL A 94 18.40 1.46 -3.99
C VAL A 94 19.79 0.89 -4.14
N THR A 95 20.61 1.01 -3.11
CA THR A 95 21.98 0.49 -3.08
C THR A 95 22.12 -0.52 -1.94
N ASN A 96 22.63 -1.70 -2.25
CA ASN A 96 23.01 -2.69 -1.24
C ASN A 96 24.42 -2.38 -0.71
N ASN A 97 24.52 -1.89 0.51
CA ASN A 97 25.80 -1.54 1.14
C ASN A 97 26.50 -2.73 1.84
N SER A 98 25.98 -3.95 1.67
CA SER A 98 26.63 -5.15 2.22
C SER A 98 27.58 -5.82 1.25
N ASN A 99 28.41 -6.71 1.78
CA ASN A 99 29.31 -7.55 1.00
C ASN A 99 28.67 -8.85 0.51
N GLU A 100 27.36 -9.03 0.73
CA GLU A 100 26.60 -10.24 0.35
C GLU A 100 25.35 -9.86 -0.42
N PRO A 101 24.84 -10.75 -1.29
CA PRO A 101 23.54 -10.56 -1.92
C PRO A 101 22.43 -10.53 -0.87
N THR A 102 21.54 -9.58 -0.98
CA THR A 102 20.41 -9.44 -0.04
C THR A 102 19.11 -9.22 -0.81
N ALA A 103 18.02 -9.68 -0.21
CA ALA A 103 16.71 -9.57 -0.79
C ALA A 103 15.75 -8.80 0.13
N GLY A 104 14.95 -7.95 -0.46
CA GLY A 104 13.96 -7.16 0.25
C GLY A 104 12.66 -6.98 -0.53
N VAL A 105 11.64 -6.56 0.20
CA VAL A 105 10.34 -6.20 -0.38
C VAL A 105 10.03 -4.79 0.05
N ALA A 106 9.73 -3.92 -0.92
CA ALA A 106 9.25 -2.58 -0.66
C ALA A 106 7.73 -2.60 -0.50
N SER A 107 7.24 -1.91 0.51
CA SER A 107 5.82 -1.60 0.67
C SER A 107 5.65 -0.09 0.75
N PHE A 108 4.44 0.42 0.63
CA PHE A 108 4.22 1.84 0.78
C PHE A 108 2.87 2.14 1.40
N ASN A 109 2.79 3.29 2.04
CA ASN A 109 1.59 3.82 2.66
C ASN A 109 1.37 5.27 2.25
N VAL A 110 0.11 5.66 2.18
CA VAL A 110 -0.29 7.04 1.88
C VAL A 110 -0.88 7.69 3.13
N SER A 111 -0.45 8.88 3.44
CA SER A 111 -0.99 9.69 4.52
C SER A 111 -1.49 11.04 3.99
N PRO A 112 -2.70 11.48 4.38
CA PRO A 112 -3.63 10.79 5.28
C PRO A 112 -4.26 9.54 4.64
N SER A 113 -4.63 8.55 5.45
CA SER A 113 -5.19 7.27 4.99
C SER A 113 -6.48 7.40 4.17
N SER A 114 -7.26 8.46 4.42
CA SER A 114 -8.45 8.81 3.62
C SER A 114 -8.14 9.11 2.15
N PHE A 115 -6.88 9.44 1.84
CA PHE A 115 -6.43 9.72 0.49
C PHE A 115 -6.05 8.46 -0.30
N GLY A 116 -5.80 7.34 0.37
CA GLY A 116 -5.34 6.10 -0.26
C GLY A 116 -6.19 5.63 -1.44
N LYS A 117 -7.52 5.82 -1.36
CA LYS A 117 -8.45 5.46 -2.43
C LYS A 117 -8.32 6.32 -3.71
N TYR A 118 -7.76 7.52 -3.61
CA TYR A 118 -7.52 8.43 -4.73
C TYR A 118 -6.09 8.38 -5.27
N TYR A 119 -5.21 7.63 -4.62
CA TYR A 119 -3.87 7.39 -5.10
C TYR A 119 -3.82 6.09 -5.89
N SER A 120 -3.66 6.19 -7.18
CA SER A 120 -3.66 5.05 -8.09
C SER A 120 -2.29 4.86 -8.73
N LYS A 121 -1.79 3.63 -8.67
CA LYS A 121 -0.56 3.19 -9.34
C LYS A 121 -0.88 2.54 -10.67
N LEU A 122 -0.12 2.89 -11.69
CA LEU A 122 -0.14 2.24 -13.01
C LEU A 122 0.98 1.22 -13.16
N GLY A 123 2.09 1.41 -12.46
CA GLY A 123 3.22 0.49 -12.43
C GLY A 123 4.06 0.73 -11.19
N CYS A 124 4.45 -0.33 -10.53
CA CYS A 124 5.30 -0.28 -9.34
C CYS A 124 6.08 -1.59 -9.20
N PHE A 125 7.30 -1.48 -8.73
CA PHE A 125 8.14 -2.60 -8.28
C PHE A 125 7.77 -3.08 -6.86
N CYS A 126 6.86 -2.37 -6.17
CA CYS A 126 6.49 -2.64 -4.80
C CYS A 126 5.79 -4.00 -4.67
N PHE A 127 5.96 -4.64 -3.52
CA PHE A 127 5.43 -5.97 -3.17
C PHE A 127 6.08 -7.15 -3.92
N GLU A 128 7.03 -6.89 -4.83
CA GLU A 128 7.84 -7.94 -5.43
C GLU A 128 9.17 -8.06 -4.70
N LYS A 129 9.67 -9.29 -4.61
CA LYS A 129 10.99 -9.56 -4.05
C LYS A 129 12.05 -8.98 -4.98
N GLN A 130 12.81 -8.02 -4.48
CA GLN A 130 13.98 -7.46 -5.16
C GLN A 130 15.24 -8.07 -4.56
N GLU A 131 16.14 -8.53 -5.40
CA GLU A 131 17.40 -9.12 -5.01
C GLU A 131 18.53 -8.29 -5.59
N LEU A 132 19.40 -7.79 -4.70
CA LEU A 132 20.56 -6.98 -5.05
C LEU A 132 21.85 -7.69 -4.65
N LYS A 133 22.81 -7.76 -5.56
CA LYS A 133 24.14 -8.25 -5.28
C LYS A 133 24.89 -7.32 -4.31
N ALA A 134 25.99 -7.80 -3.78
CA ALA A 134 26.88 -6.99 -2.96
C ALA A 134 27.31 -5.70 -3.69
N GLY A 135 27.07 -4.54 -3.10
CA GLY A 135 27.42 -3.24 -3.66
C GLY A 135 26.60 -2.81 -4.88
N GLU A 136 25.58 -3.55 -5.26
CA GLU A 136 24.75 -3.23 -6.43
C GLU A 136 23.80 -2.08 -6.15
N THR A 137 23.70 -1.18 -7.14
CA THR A 137 22.71 -0.08 -7.16
C THR A 137 21.70 -0.34 -8.27
N ALA A 138 20.42 -0.31 -7.94
CA ALA A 138 19.31 -0.44 -8.89
C ALA A 138 18.40 0.79 -8.83
N THR A 139 17.86 1.17 -9.99
CA THR A 139 16.89 2.26 -10.11
C THR A 139 15.52 1.66 -10.41
N TYR A 140 14.53 2.02 -9.60
CA TYR A 140 13.15 1.59 -9.75
C TYR A 140 12.26 2.78 -10.09
N VAL A 141 11.32 2.57 -10.99
CA VAL A 141 10.39 3.61 -11.45
C VAL A 141 8.98 3.28 -10.96
N MET A 142 8.35 4.24 -10.30
CA MET A 142 6.93 4.15 -9.96
C MET A 142 6.14 5.15 -10.79
N THR A 143 5.08 4.65 -11.42
CA THR A 143 4.14 5.48 -12.21
C THR A 143 2.81 5.54 -11.48
N PHE A 144 2.32 6.75 -11.24
CA PHE A 144 1.11 6.99 -10.47
C PHE A 144 0.32 8.19 -10.98
N TYR A 145 -0.91 8.32 -10.52
CA TYR A 145 -1.72 9.51 -10.66
C TYR A 145 -2.64 9.70 -9.45
N LEU A 146 -3.15 10.92 -9.31
CA LEU A 146 -4.17 11.27 -8.32
C LEU A 146 -5.52 11.28 -9.01
N ASP A 147 -6.49 10.52 -8.47
CA ASP A 147 -7.81 10.38 -9.09
C ASP A 147 -8.57 11.72 -9.08
N PRO A 148 -9.11 12.16 -10.23
CA PRO A 148 -9.91 13.38 -10.30
C PRO A 148 -11.11 13.43 -9.36
N GLU A 149 -11.65 12.30 -8.95
CA GLU A 149 -12.78 12.24 -8.01
C GLU A 149 -12.47 12.82 -6.64
N MET A 150 -11.19 12.92 -6.27
CA MET A 150 -10.76 13.52 -5.01
C MET A 150 -11.30 14.94 -4.78
N VAL A 151 -11.53 15.71 -5.83
CA VAL A 151 -12.02 17.10 -5.71
C VAL A 151 -13.46 17.19 -5.22
N ASN A 152 -14.22 16.11 -5.36
CA ASN A 152 -15.61 16.01 -4.93
C ASN A 152 -15.75 15.54 -3.48
N ASP A 153 -14.71 14.97 -2.88
CA ASP A 153 -14.73 14.48 -1.51
C ASP A 153 -14.35 15.58 -0.51
N ALA A 154 -15.30 15.92 0.36
CA ALA A 154 -15.13 16.98 1.35
C ALA A 154 -13.96 16.74 2.31
N THR A 155 -13.56 15.47 2.52
CA THR A 155 -12.48 15.08 3.45
C THR A 155 -11.08 15.32 2.87
N VAL A 156 -10.93 15.29 1.55
CA VAL A 156 -9.64 15.36 0.88
C VAL A 156 -9.53 16.50 -0.15
N LYS A 157 -10.64 17.12 -0.54
CA LYS A 157 -10.66 18.19 -1.54
C LYS A 157 -9.75 19.39 -1.22
N ASN A 158 -9.50 19.65 0.07
CA ASN A 158 -8.67 20.77 0.52
C ASN A 158 -7.21 20.36 0.81
N LEU A 159 -6.86 19.08 0.61
CA LEU A 159 -5.49 18.62 0.80
C LEU A 159 -4.58 19.23 -0.28
N SER A 160 -3.51 19.84 0.19
CA SER A 160 -2.43 20.39 -0.63
C SER A 160 -1.13 19.59 -0.50
N LEU A 161 -1.01 18.77 0.53
CA LEU A 161 0.16 17.93 0.79
C LEU A 161 -0.25 16.52 1.13
N ILE A 162 0.39 15.55 0.48
CA ILE A 162 0.24 14.11 0.70
C ILE A 162 1.60 13.53 1.01
N HIS A 163 1.63 12.59 1.93
CA HIS A 163 2.84 11.92 2.36
C HIS A 163 2.80 10.45 1.93
N ILE A 164 3.83 10.00 1.22
CA ILE A 164 3.99 8.62 0.81
C ILE A 164 5.22 8.07 1.51
N SER A 165 5.05 7.03 2.30
CA SER A 165 6.12 6.35 3.01
C SER A 165 6.35 4.97 2.41
N GLU A 166 7.59 4.68 2.04
CA GLU A 166 8.01 3.39 1.45
C GLU A 166 8.96 2.63 2.38
N PRO A 167 8.44 1.88 3.36
CA PRO A 167 9.27 1.02 4.18
C PRO A 167 9.69 -0.23 3.40
N THR A 168 10.99 -0.51 3.38
CA THR A 168 11.56 -1.73 2.83
C THR A 168 11.93 -2.69 3.96
N ARG A 169 11.61 -3.97 3.81
CA ARG A 169 11.91 -5.02 4.81
C ARG A 169 12.69 -6.17 4.18
N ARG A 170 13.52 -6.80 5.01
CA ARG A 170 14.14 -8.08 4.67
C ARG A 170 13.05 -9.13 4.45
N ASN A 171 13.16 -9.86 3.35
CA ASN A 171 12.35 -11.04 3.12
C ASN A 171 13.05 -12.22 3.80
N SER A 172 12.43 -12.75 4.83
CA SER A 172 12.91 -13.93 5.55
C SER A 172 12.50 -15.22 4.82
#